data_dbf2029c04fc76f1e961d6523a0554e5
#
_entry.id   dbf2029c04fc76f1e961d6523a0554e5
#
_cell.length_a   1.000
_cell.length_b   1.000
_cell.length_c   1.000
_cell.angle_alpha   90.00
_cell.angle_beta   90.00
_cell.angle_gamma   90.00
#
_symmetry.space_group_name_H-M   'P 1'
#
loop_
_entity.id
_entity.type
_entity.pdbx_description
1 polymer ?
#
loop_
_entity_poly.entity_id
_entity_poly.type
_entity_poly.pdbx_seq_one_letter_code
_entity_poly.pdbx_strand_id
1 'polypeptide(L)'
;MLAVYKKELRGYLTSMVGYVFIAFVLLILGIYFTAYNLQYASPDFGATLSSVTFLFLVITPILTMRILAEEKKNRTDQLLLTAPVSVWKVILGKYLSMVTIYAIPVVISAFYPLIMGRYGVISYPMAYVAVIGFFFLGCAQIAVGLFLSSVTESQVIAAVLTFGILFCSYMMDGIESFFSDAAISSMVAFLIIAVVVGIVVYQLTKNIIFSSCVGGVLVIGIAAVYFIKPTVFTGLIQKFLNLFAIANHFDNFVGGIFDVTGIIYMVSVVCIFVFLTVQCIQKRRWS
;
A
#
# COMPACT_ATOMS: atom_id res chain seq x y z
N MET A 1 -9.23 7.52 21.38
CA MET A 1 -9.30 6.73 20.17
C MET A 1 -10.72 6.60 19.64
N LEU A 2 -11.66 6.02 20.40
CA LEU A 2 -13.06 5.80 19.97
C LEU A 2 -13.80 7.08 19.55
N ALA A 3 -13.60 8.20 20.23
CA ALA A 3 -14.24 9.47 19.89
C ALA A 3 -13.77 10.00 18.51
N VAL A 4 -12.45 9.91 18.24
CA VAL A 4 -11.89 10.30 16.94
C VAL A 4 -12.41 9.37 15.84
N TYR A 5 -12.36 8.06 16.07
CA TYR A 5 -12.91 7.06 15.14
C TYR A 5 -14.38 7.35 14.78
N LYS A 6 -15.25 7.54 15.79
CA LYS A 6 -16.67 7.83 15.56
C LYS A 6 -16.88 9.15 14.80
N LYS A 7 -16.11 10.20 15.13
CA LYS A 7 -16.16 11.49 14.44
C LYS A 7 -15.81 11.31 12.95
N GLU A 8 -14.67 10.66 12.66
CA GLU A 8 -14.23 10.48 11.28
C GLU A 8 -15.15 9.55 10.49
N LEU A 9 -15.55 8.43 11.09
CA LEU A 9 -16.49 7.50 10.46
C LEU A 9 -17.82 8.18 10.12
N ARG A 10 -18.35 8.97 11.07
CA ARG A 10 -19.57 9.76 10.83
C ARG A 10 -19.34 10.79 9.72
N GLY A 11 -18.16 11.44 9.69
CA GLY A 11 -17.78 12.36 8.64
C GLY A 11 -17.81 11.74 7.25
N TYR A 12 -17.29 10.52 7.10
CA TYR A 12 -17.38 9.78 5.84
C TYR A 12 -18.80 9.34 5.49
N LEU A 13 -19.55 8.82 6.45
CA LEU A 13 -20.92 8.32 6.22
C LEU A 13 -21.96 9.46 6.02
N THR A 14 -21.66 10.69 6.42
CA THR A 14 -22.52 11.86 6.16
C THR A 14 -22.05 12.69 4.98
N SER A 15 -20.83 12.43 4.47
CA SER A 15 -20.29 13.14 3.31
C SER A 15 -20.55 12.37 2.02
N MET A 16 -20.64 13.11 0.92
CA MET A 16 -20.74 12.52 -0.42
C MET A 16 -19.57 11.63 -0.77
N VAL A 17 -18.36 11.90 -0.22
CA VAL A 17 -17.13 11.16 -0.53
C VAL A 17 -17.21 9.70 -0.12
N GLY A 18 -17.73 9.39 1.07
CA GLY A 18 -17.85 8.01 1.54
C GLY A 18 -18.83 7.19 0.70
N TYR A 19 -19.99 7.77 0.36
CA TYR A 19 -20.98 7.09 -0.51
C TYR A 19 -20.45 6.88 -1.93
N VAL A 20 -19.84 7.90 -2.52
CA VAL A 20 -19.23 7.79 -3.86
C VAL A 20 -18.14 6.73 -3.88
N PHE A 21 -17.28 6.67 -2.84
CA PHE A 21 -16.27 5.64 -2.70
C PHE A 21 -16.89 4.23 -2.69
N ILE A 22 -17.86 3.98 -1.80
CA ILE A 22 -18.52 2.67 -1.69
C ILE A 22 -19.22 2.30 -2.99
N ALA A 23 -20.00 3.23 -3.57
CA ALA A 23 -20.72 3.01 -4.81
C ALA A 23 -19.79 2.72 -5.98
N PHE A 24 -18.68 3.44 -6.11
CA PHE A 24 -17.70 3.24 -7.17
C PHE A 24 -17.00 1.87 -7.06
N VAL A 25 -16.57 1.49 -5.84
CA VAL A 25 -15.96 0.17 -5.63
C VAL A 25 -16.94 -0.95 -5.98
N LEU A 26 -18.19 -0.86 -5.50
CA LEU A 26 -19.21 -1.89 -5.78
C LEU A 26 -19.61 -1.93 -7.26
N LEU A 27 -19.70 -0.77 -7.92
CA LEU A 27 -20.01 -0.70 -9.35
C LEU A 27 -18.96 -1.45 -10.16
N ILE A 28 -17.68 -1.17 -9.92
CA ILE A 28 -16.61 -1.81 -10.67
C ILE A 28 -16.51 -3.30 -10.33
N LEU A 29 -16.56 -3.67 -9.04
CA LEU A 29 -16.63 -5.07 -8.63
C LEU A 29 -17.81 -5.79 -9.31
N GLY A 30 -18.97 -5.14 -9.37
CA GLY A 30 -20.16 -5.69 -10.03
C GLY A 30 -19.97 -5.88 -11.54
N ILE A 31 -19.33 -4.94 -12.24
CA ILE A 31 -19.03 -5.05 -13.67
C ILE A 31 -18.09 -6.23 -13.92
N TYR A 32 -16.96 -6.30 -13.20
CA TYR A 32 -15.99 -7.39 -13.36
C TYR A 32 -16.61 -8.74 -12.99
N PHE A 33 -17.38 -8.81 -11.91
CA PHE A 33 -18.10 -9.99 -11.47
C PHE A 33 -19.07 -10.47 -12.57
N THR A 34 -19.87 -9.57 -13.15
CA THR A 34 -20.80 -9.90 -14.22
C THR A 34 -20.07 -10.41 -15.45
N ALA A 35 -19.00 -9.72 -15.87
CA ALA A 35 -18.24 -10.10 -17.04
C ALA A 35 -17.52 -11.44 -16.86
N TYR A 36 -16.69 -11.59 -15.82
CA TYR A 36 -15.84 -12.77 -15.65
C TYR A 36 -16.62 -13.97 -15.10
N ASN A 37 -17.41 -13.79 -14.03
CA ASN A 37 -18.02 -14.90 -13.33
C ASN A 37 -19.39 -15.29 -13.91
N LEU A 38 -20.21 -14.34 -14.36
CA LEU A 38 -21.54 -14.66 -14.87
C LEU A 38 -21.55 -14.91 -16.40
N GLN A 39 -20.92 -14.02 -17.20
CA GLN A 39 -20.94 -14.16 -18.67
C GLN A 39 -19.94 -15.22 -19.17
N TYR A 40 -18.70 -15.20 -18.68
CA TYR A 40 -17.69 -16.19 -19.04
C TYR A 40 -17.81 -17.48 -18.22
N ALA A 41 -18.75 -17.54 -17.24
CA ALA A 41 -18.96 -18.68 -16.36
C ALA A 41 -17.67 -19.17 -15.66
N SER A 42 -16.74 -18.26 -15.36
CA SER A 42 -15.51 -18.60 -14.66
C SER A 42 -15.81 -18.84 -13.17
N PRO A 43 -15.44 -20.00 -12.61
CA PRO A 43 -15.65 -20.29 -11.20
C PRO A 43 -14.66 -19.57 -10.27
N ASP A 44 -13.67 -18.88 -10.85
CA ASP A 44 -12.59 -18.21 -10.10
C ASP A 44 -12.97 -16.77 -9.72
N PHE A 45 -13.38 -16.59 -8.46
CA PHE A 45 -13.65 -15.26 -7.92
C PHE A 45 -12.37 -14.49 -7.58
N GLY A 46 -11.27 -15.20 -7.29
CA GLY A 46 -9.97 -14.59 -7.03
C GLY A 46 -9.46 -13.80 -8.22
N ALA A 47 -9.61 -14.33 -9.45
CA ALA A 47 -9.24 -13.62 -10.68
C ALA A 47 -10.03 -12.30 -10.86
N THR A 48 -11.31 -12.29 -10.49
CA THR A 48 -12.14 -11.10 -10.51
C THR A 48 -11.60 -10.03 -9.54
N LEU A 49 -11.26 -10.43 -8.30
CA LEU A 49 -10.68 -9.51 -7.32
C LEU A 49 -9.29 -9.01 -7.77
N SER A 50 -8.47 -9.87 -8.36
CA SER A 50 -7.16 -9.49 -8.91
C SER A 50 -7.30 -8.43 -10.00
N SER A 51 -8.25 -8.59 -10.91
CA SER A 51 -8.53 -7.60 -11.97
C SER A 51 -8.95 -6.23 -11.42
N VAL A 52 -9.51 -6.20 -10.21
CA VAL A 52 -9.96 -4.97 -9.55
C VAL A 52 -8.83 -4.31 -8.74
N THR A 53 -7.71 -4.99 -8.47
CA THR A 53 -6.61 -4.41 -7.66
C THR A 53 -6.03 -3.14 -8.27
N PHE A 54 -6.01 -3.03 -9.61
CA PHE A 54 -5.61 -1.80 -10.31
C PHE A 54 -6.42 -0.57 -9.87
N LEU A 55 -7.68 -0.73 -9.51
CA LEU A 55 -8.54 0.36 -9.05
C LEU A 55 -8.07 1.02 -7.76
N PHE A 56 -7.33 0.30 -6.93
CA PHE A 56 -6.78 0.89 -5.70
C PHE A 56 -5.87 2.08 -5.99
N LEU A 57 -5.25 2.14 -7.18
CA LEU A 57 -4.43 3.29 -7.59
C LEU A 57 -5.23 4.60 -7.58
N VAL A 58 -6.53 4.53 -7.89
CA VAL A 58 -7.42 5.69 -7.94
C VAL A 58 -8.22 5.83 -6.64
N ILE A 59 -8.74 4.73 -6.13
CA ILE A 59 -9.68 4.71 -5.01
C ILE A 59 -8.99 5.07 -3.69
N THR A 60 -7.78 4.54 -3.46
CA THR A 60 -7.04 4.80 -2.22
C THR A 60 -6.67 6.28 -2.06
N PRO A 61 -6.10 6.97 -3.08
CA PRO A 61 -5.88 8.41 -3.00
C PRO A 61 -7.14 9.21 -2.65
N ILE A 62 -8.28 8.89 -3.27
CA ILE A 62 -9.55 9.61 -3.02
C ILE A 62 -9.98 9.46 -1.56
N LEU A 63 -9.85 8.26 -0.99
CA LEU A 63 -10.22 7.99 0.40
C LEU A 63 -9.29 8.69 1.40
N THR A 64 -7.98 8.71 1.11
CA THR A 64 -6.94 9.10 2.08
C THR A 64 -6.54 10.56 2.00
N MET A 65 -6.70 11.23 0.84
CA MET A 65 -6.17 12.58 0.59
C MET A 65 -6.65 13.63 1.59
N ARG A 66 -7.89 13.52 2.11
CA ARG A 66 -8.51 14.53 2.96
C ARG A 66 -8.14 14.41 4.43
N ILE A 67 -7.85 13.19 4.91
CA ILE A 67 -7.92 12.87 6.34
C ILE A 67 -6.93 13.65 7.22
N LEU A 68 -5.77 13.99 6.68
CA LEU A 68 -4.74 14.78 7.38
C LEU A 68 -4.39 16.08 6.64
N ALA A 69 -4.34 16.06 5.31
CA ALA A 69 -3.99 17.24 4.52
C ALA A 69 -5.03 18.37 4.67
N GLU A 70 -6.33 18.05 4.77
CA GLU A 70 -7.38 19.03 5.01
C GLU A 70 -7.28 19.67 6.40
N GLU A 71 -7.01 18.87 7.44
CA GLU A 71 -6.83 19.39 8.80
C GLU A 71 -5.63 20.31 8.89
N LYS A 72 -4.52 19.97 8.22
CA LYS A 72 -3.34 20.83 8.13
C LYS A 72 -3.64 22.13 7.40
N LYS A 73 -4.30 22.08 6.25
CA LYS A 73 -4.70 23.25 5.48
C LYS A 73 -5.56 24.21 6.29
N ASN A 74 -6.52 23.67 7.07
CA ASN A 74 -7.45 24.43 7.89
C ASN A 74 -6.88 24.77 9.28
N ARG A 75 -5.62 24.37 9.59
CA ARG A 75 -4.95 24.53 10.90
C ARG A 75 -5.72 23.92 12.07
N THR A 76 -6.65 23.01 11.80
CA THR A 76 -7.43 22.30 12.85
C THR A 76 -6.61 21.17 13.49
N ASP A 77 -5.47 20.80 12.90
CA ASP A 77 -4.49 19.90 13.47
C ASP A 77 -3.91 20.46 14.79
N GLN A 78 -3.83 21.80 14.97
CA GLN A 78 -3.36 22.44 16.20
C GLN A 78 -4.25 22.08 17.40
N LEU A 79 -5.57 21.95 17.19
CA LEU A 79 -6.49 21.54 18.25
C LEU A 79 -6.24 20.08 18.70
N LEU A 80 -5.81 19.22 17.76
CA LEU A 80 -5.45 17.84 18.08
C LEU A 80 -4.09 17.75 18.77
N LEU A 81 -3.14 18.63 18.41
CA LEU A 81 -1.80 18.68 18.98
C LEU A 81 -1.80 19.23 20.42
N THR A 82 -2.72 20.16 20.74
CA THR A 82 -2.88 20.74 22.08
C THR A 82 -3.76 19.90 23.01
N ALA A 83 -4.59 19.00 22.46
CA ALA A 83 -5.43 18.12 23.25
C ALA A 83 -4.59 17.12 24.08
N PRO A 84 -5.01 16.77 25.30
CA PRO A 84 -4.31 15.79 26.16
C PRO A 84 -4.54 14.35 25.68
N VAL A 85 -4.39 14.11 24.37
CA VAL A 85 -4.60 12.80 23.73
C VAL A 85 -3.31 12.40 23.02
N SER A 86 -2.91 11.15 23.17
CA SER A 86 -1.72 10.62 22.49
C SER A 86 -1.93 10.59 20.97
N VAL A 87 -0.94 11.07 20.20
CA VAL A 87 -0.97 11.10 18.73
C VAL A 87 -1.28 9.72 18.14
N TRP A 88 -0.75 8.65 18.74
CA TRP A 88 -1.06 7.27 18.37
C TRP A 88 -2.56 6.97 18.35
N LYS A 89 -3.28 7.38 19.40
CA LYS A 89 -4.73 7.13 19.52
C LYS A 89 -5.54 7.90 18.46
N VAL A 90 -5.04 9.06 18.06
CA VAL A 90 -5.66 9.88 17.01
C VAL A 90 -5.45 9.21 15.64
N ILE A 91 -4.21 8.87 15.30
CA ILE A 91 -3.88 8.28 13.99
C ILE A 91 -4.53 6.91 13.83
N LEU A 92 -4.48 6.05 14.84
CA LEU A 92 -5.19 4.76 14.80
C LEU A 92 -6.70 4.94 14.64
N GLY A 93 -7.31 5.95 15.30
CA GLY A 93 -8.73 6.24 15.12
C GLY A 93 -9.07 6.64 13.68
N LYS A 94 -8.23 7.49 13.05
CA LYS A 94 -8.38 7.90 11.65
C LYS A 94 -8.16 6.74 10.68
N TYR A 95 -7.10 5.96 10.87
CA TYR A 95 -6.83 4.77 10.06
C TYR A 95 -7.99 3.78 10.09
N LEU A 96 -8.45 3.41 11.29
CA LEU A 96 -9.56 2.46 11.45
C LEU A 96 -10.87 2.96 10.85
N SER A 97 -11.12 4.28 10.84
CA SER A 97 -12.33 4.82 10.18
C SER A 97 -12.30 4.60 8.67
N MET A 98 -11.16 4.78 8.02
CA MET A 98 -11.00 4.51 6.58
C MET A 98 -11.10 3.01 6.28
N VAL A 99 -10.46 2.17 7.09
CA VAL A 99 -10.56 0.71 6.97
C VAL A 99 -12.01 0.25 7.11
N THR A 100 -12.79 0.85 8.00
CA THR A 100 -14.22 0.51 8.17
C THR A 100 -15.02 0.89 6.92
N ILE A 101 -14.78 2.05 6.32
CA ILE A 101 -15.45 2.45 5.06
C ILE A 101 -15.07 1.49 3.92
N TYR A 102 -13.81 1.08 3.84
CA TYR A 102 -13.35 0.10 2.87
C TYR A 102 -13.92 -1.30 3.13
N ALA A 103 -14.07 -1.70 4.39
CA ALA A 103 -14.64 -3.00 4.75
C ALA A 103 -16.08 -3.18 4.26
N ILE A 104 -16.87 -2.10 4.11
CA ILE A 104 -18.26 -2.19 3.65
C ILE A 104 -18.36 -2.84 2.27
N PRO A 105 -17.72 -2.33 1.20
CA PRO A 105 -17.78 -2.99 -0.11
C PRO A 105 -17.13 -4.37 -0.13
N VAL A 106 -16.09 -4.61 0.69
CA VAL A 106 -15.47 -5.94 0.79
C VAL A 106 -16.44 -6.95 1.41
N VAL A 107 -17.16 -6.60 2.48
CA VAL A 107 -18.16 -7.47 3.09
C VAL A 107 -19.31 -7.74 2.11
N ILE A 108 -19.75 -6.74 1.34
CA ILE A 108 -20.77 -6.94 0.30
C ILE A 108 -20.26 -7.89 -0.79
N SER A 109 -19.01 -7.75 -1.22
CA SER A 109 -18.41 -8.64 -2.23
C SER A 109 -18.26 -10.08 -1.74
N ALA A 110 -18.16 -10.30 -0.43
CA ALA A 110 -18.13 -11.65 0.15
C ALA A 110 -19.44 -12.44 -0.06
N PHE A 111 -20.54 -11.78 -0.46
CA PHE A 111 -21.77 -12.46 -0.86
C PHE A 111 -21.75 -12.95 -2.33
N TYR A 112 -20.84 -12.44 -3.17
CA TYR A 112 -20.78 -12.82 -4.58
C TYR A 112 -20.50 -14.32 -4.80
N PRO A 113 -19.57 -14.97 -4.07
CA PRO A 113 -19.39 -16.42 -4.17
C PRO A 113 -20.65 -17.23 -3.85
N LEU A 114 -21.51 -16.75 -2.94
CA LEU A 114 -22.79 -17.41 -2.64
C LEU A 114 -23.76 -17.34 -3.83
N ILE A 115 -23.75 -16.23 -4.57
CA ILE A 115 -24.53 -16.08 -5.80
C ILE A 115 -24.01 -17.05 -6.87
N MET A 116 -22.68 -17.10 -7.08
CA MET A 116 -22.05 -18.02 -8.04
C MET A 116 -22.42 -19.48 -7.77
N GLY A 117 -22.43 -19.87 -6.49
CA GLY A 117 -22.80 -21.25 -6.10
C GLY A 117 -24.22 -21.68 -6.47
N ARG A 118 -25.09 -20.73 -6.84
CA ARG A 118 -26.43 -21.02 -7.40
C ARG A 118 -26.39 -21.40 -8.88
N TYR A 119 -25.36 -20.97 -9.60
CA TYR A 119 -25.22 -21.12 -11.04
C TYR A 119 -24.16 -22.13 -11.46
N GLY A 120 -23.29 -22.55 -10.54
CA GLY A 120 -22.21 -23.48 -10.86
C GLY A 120 -21.50 -24.05 -9.64
N VAL A 121 -20.55 -24.94 -9.88
CA VAL A 121 -19.68 -25.52 -8.83
C VAL A 121 -18.51 -24.58 -8.62
N ILE A 122 -18.39 -24.04 -7.40
CA ILE A 122 -17.29 -23.16 -7.00
C ILE A 122 -16.56 -23.69 -5.77
N SER A 123 -15.29 -23.32 -5.64
CA SER A 123 -14.51 -23.55 -4.43
C SER A 123 -14.68 -22.38 -3.45
N TYR A 124 -15.63 -22.52 -2.50
CA TYR A 124 -15.83 -21.50 -1.46
C TYR A 124 -14.56 -21.13 -0.67
N PRO A 125 -13.74 -22.12 -0.22
CA PRO A 125 -12.52 -21.78 0.52
C PRO A 125 -11.59 -20.88 -0.29
N MET A 126 -11.38 -21.16 -1.58
CA MET A 126 -10.56 -20.37 -2.48
C MET A 126 -11.08 -18.93 -2.61
N ALA A 127 -12.40 -18.79 -2.85
CA ALA A 127 -13.04 -17.49 -2.98
C ALA A 127 -12.90 -16.63 -1.70
N TYR A 128 -13.12 -17.22 -0.51
CA TYR A 128 -13.01 -16.48 0.74
C TYR A 128 -11.56 -16.16 1.14
N VAL A 129 -10.61 -17.03 0.79
CA VAL A 129 -9.18 -16.74 0.94
C VAL A 129 -8.80 -15.50 0.11
N ALA A 130 -9.29 -15.42 -1.13
CA ALA A 130 -9.07 -14.23 -1.97
C ALA A 130 -9.71 -12.96 -1.37
N VAL A 131 -10.92 -13.03 -0.81
CA VAL A 131 -11.57 -11.89 -0.13
C VAL A 131 -10.76 -11.41 1.07
N ILE A 132 -10.21 -12.33 1.86
CA ILE A 132 -9.35 -11.98 3.00
C ILE A 132 -8.07 -11.29 2.53
N GLY A 133 -7.38 -11.84 1.52
CA GLY A 133 -6.20 -11.21 0.92
C GLY A 133 -6.49 -9.81 0.38
N PHE A 134 -7.62 -9.66 -0.33
CA PHE A 134 -8.06 -8.37 -0.86
C PHE A 134 -8.30 -7.34 0.24
N PHE A 135 -8.89 -7.75 1.36
CA PHE A 135 -9.08 -6.88 2.52
C PHE A 135 -7.74 -6.39 3.10
N PHE A 136 -6.77 -7.28 3.32
CA PHE A 136 -5.47 -6.89 3.85
C PHE A 136 -4.67 -6.03 2.87
N LEU A 137 -4.76 -6.30 1.56
CA LEU A 137 -4.17 -5.49 0.51
C LEU A 137 -4.64 -4.04 0.59
N GLY A 138 -5.95 -3.82 0.64
CA GLY A 138 -6.50 -2.47 0.77
C GLY A 138 -6.13 -1.79 2.09
N CYS A 139 -6.07 -2.52 3.20
CA CYS A 139 -5.58 -2.00 4.47
C CYS A 139 -4.14 -1.48 4.37
N ALA A 140 -3.24 -2.23 3.70
CA ALA A 140 -1.86 -1.81 3.49
C ALA A 140 -1.77 -0.54 2.63
N GLN A 141 -2.52 -0.48 1.54
CA GLN A 141 -2.52 0.68 0.65
C GLN A 141 -3.13 1.93 1.30
N ILE A 142 -4.18 1.78 2.12
CA ILE A 142 -4.76 2.87 2.91
C ILE A 142 -3.74 3.44 3.91
N ALA A 143 -2.90 2.59 4.52
CA ALA A 143 -1.84 3.04 5.42
C ALA A 143 -0.79 3.89 4.70
N VAL A 144 -0.39 3.50 3.48
CA VAL A 144 0.50 4.29 2.62
C VAL A 144 -0.11 5.65 2.31
N GLY A 145 -1.37 5.69 1.88
CA GLY A 145 -2.07 6.93 1.57
C GLY A 145 -2.24 7.84 2.79
N LEU A 146 -2.51 7.28 3.97
CA LEU A 146 -2.57 8.02 5.23
C LEU A 146 -1.24 8.73 5.53
N PHE A 147 -0.12 8.02 5.37
CA PHE A 147 1.20 8.60 5.56
C PHE A 147 1.45 9.77 4.60
N LEU A 148 1.15 9.60 3.32
CA LEU A 148 1.37 10.66 2.32
C LEU A 148 0.47 11.88 2.55
N SER A 149 -0.77 11.67 3.00
CA SER A 149 -1.65 12.75 3.45
C SER A 149 -1.07 13.48 4.68
N SER A 150 -0.21 12.82 5.48
CA SER A 150 0.45 13.45 6.62
C SER A 150 1.63 14.35 6.24
N VAL A 151 2.24 14.15 5.09
CA VAL A 151 3.44 14.89 4.65
C VAL A 151 3.08 16.24 4.03
N THR A 152 1.93 16.37 3.38
CA THR A 152 1.52 17.57 2.63
C THR A 152 0.31 18.28 3.26
N GLU A 153 0.13 19.56 2.92
CA GLU A 153 -1.03 20.38 3.31
C GLU A 153 -2.08 20.47 2.18
N SER A 154 -1.72 20.04 0.97
CA SER A 154 -2.60 20.05 -0.19
C SER A 154 -3.20 18.67 -0.44
N GLN A 155 -4.55 18.59 -0.46
CA GLN A 155 -5.27 17.36 -0.78
C GLN A 155 -4.89 16.81 -2.17
N VAL A 156 -4.72 17.70 -3.16
CA VAL A 156 -4.37 17.31 -4.53
C VAL A 156 -2.97 16.72 -4.59
N ILE A 157 -2.00 17.36 -3.90
CA ILE A 157 -0.64 16.84 -3.83
C ILE A 157 -0.62 15.50 -3.08
N ALA A 158 -1.39 15.34 -1.99
CA ALA A 158 -1.54 14.08 -1.28
C ALA A 158 -2.05 12.97 -2.22
N ALA A 159 -3.08 13.27 -3.01
CA ALA A 159 -3.65 12.32 -3.96
C ALA A 159 -2.64 11.91 -5.04
N VAL A 160 -1.95 12.88 -5.66
CA VAL A 160 -0.95 12.63 -6.71
C VAL A 160 0.23 11.83 -6.17
N LEU A 161 0.73 12.16 -4.98
CA LEU A 161 1.81 11.40 -4.35
C LEU A 161 1.38 9.97 -4.03
N THR A 162 0.17 9.79 -3.49
CA THR A 162 -0.37 8.46 -3.18
C THR A 162 -0.54 7.64 -4.45
N PHE A 163 -1.14 8.21 -5.49
CA PHE A 163 -1.24 7.57 -6.79
C PHE A 163 0.14 7.19 -7.33
N GLY A 164 1.10 8.11 -7.33
CA GLY A 164 2.45 7.87 -7.85
C GLY A 164 3.18 6.73 -7.12
N ILE A 165 3.13 6.72 -5.79
CA ILE A 165 3.80 5.67 -5.00
C ILE A 165 3.10 4.31 -5.18
N LEU A 166 1.77 4.26 -5.18
CA LEU A 166 1.04 3.02 -5.42
C LEU A 166 1.23 2.54 -6.87
N PHE A 167 1.28 3.44 -7.85
CA PHE A 167 1.58 3.11 -9.24
C PHE A 167 2.99 2.54 -9.39
N CYS A 168 4.00 3.17 -8.77
CA CYS A 168 5.35 2.60 -8.74
C CYS A 168 5.35 1.20 -8.11
N SER A 169 4.66 1.02 -6.98
CA SER A 169 4.53 -0.29 -6.32
C SER A 169 3.87 -1.33 -7.23
N TYR A 170 2.85 -0.95 -7.98
CA TYR A 170 2.17 -1.83 -8.95
C TYR A 170 3.06 -2.17 -10.16
N MET A 171 3.88 -1.23 -10.62
CA MET A 171 4.81 -1.44 -11.75
C MET A 171 6.03 -2.26 -11.37
N MET A 172 6.31 -2.47 -10.07
CA MET A 172 7.49 -3.23 -9.63
C MET A 172 7.50 -4.67 -10.14
N ASP A 173 6.33 -5.30 -10.29
CA ASP A 173 6.20 -6.63 -10.89
C ASP A 173 6.70 -6.65 -12.35
N GLY A 174 6.23 -5.70 -13.16
CA GLY A 174 6.72 -5.54 -14.53
C GLY A 174 8.21 -5.22 -14.59
N ILE A 175 8.70 -4.36 -13.69
CA ILE A 175 10.13 -4.00 -13.63
C ILE A 175 10.96 -5.20 -13.21
N GLU A 176 10.50 -6.03 -12.26
CA GLU A 176 11.18 -7.24 -11.83
C GLU A 176 11.46 -8.19 -13.00
N SER A 177 10.51 -8.33 -13.92
CA SER A 177 10.62 -9.22 -15.09
C SER A 177 11.72 -8.80 -16.09
N PHE A 178 12.18 -7.54 -16.08
CA PHE A 178 13.29 -7.09 -16.92
C PHE A 178 14.67 -7.51 -16.40
N PHE A 179 14.78 -7.89 -15.13
CA PHE A 179 16.03 -8.29 -14.54
C PHE A 179 16.22 -9.82 -14.67
N SER A 180 17.36 -10.23 -15.20
CA SER A 180 17.75 -11.64 -15.20
C SER A 180 18.11 -12.10 -13.79
N ASP A 181 17.87 -13.39 -13.49
CA ASP A 181 18.28 -14.04 -12.23
C ASP A 181 19.81 -14.12 -12.05
N ALA A 182 20.57 -13.76 -13.08
CA ALA A 182 22.01 -13.78 -13.02
C ALA A 182 22.57 -12.87 -11.92
N ALA A 183 23.56 -13.37 -11.17
CA ALA A 183 24.20 -12.62 -10.09
C ALA A 183 24.79 -11.27 -10.55
N ILE A 184 25.27 -11.19 -11.81
CA ILE A 184 25.79 -9.96 -12.42
C ILE A 184 24.69 -8.90 -12.55
N SER A 185 23.48 -9.28 -12.96
CA SER A 185 22.33 -8.35 -13.08
C SER A 185 22.03 -7.68 -11.75
N SER A 186 21.94 -8.47 -10.68
CA SER A 186 21.71 -7.94 -9.33
C SER A 186 22.85 -7.06 -8.84
N MET A 187 24.11 -7.46 -9.08
CA MET A 187 25.28 -6.66 -8.70
C MET A 187 25.25 -5.27 -9.36
N VAL A 188 25.02 -5.22 -10.68
CA VAL A 188 24.97 -3.95 -11.43
C VAL A 188 23.82 -3.08 -10.93
N ALA A 189 22.65 -3.65 -10.68
CA ALA A 189 21.51 -2.91 -10.15
C ALA A 189 21.80 -2.30 -8.76
N PHE A 190 22.42 -3.07 -7.85
CA PHE A 190 22.79 -2.55 -6.53
C PHE A 190 23.91 -1.52 -6.59
N LEU A 191 24.85 -1.61 -7.55
CA LEU A 191 25.85 -0.56 -7.79
C LEU A 191 25.19 0.75 -8.22
N ILE A 192 24.20 0.68 -9.12
CA ILE A 192 23.44 1.87 -9.53
C ILE A 192 22.70 2.48 -8.33
N ILE A 193 22.05 1.64 -7.52
CA ILE A 193 21.37 2.10 -6.29
C ILE A 193 22.36 2.77 -5.33
N ALA A 194 23.56 2.20 -5.13
CA ALA A 194 24.58 2.79 -4.26
C ALA A 194 25.05 4.17 -4.75
N VAL A 195 25.20 4.35 -6.07
CA VAL A 195 25.52 5.67 -6.66
C VAL A 195 24.38 6.66 -6.44
N VAL A 196 23.13 6.25 -6.66
CA VAL A 196 21.95 7.10 -6.42
C VAL A 196 21.86 7.51 -4.95
N VAL A 197 22.08 6.58 -4.02
CA VAL A 197 22.13 6.88 -2.58
C VAL A 197 23.24 7.88 -2.28
N GLY A 198 24.43 7.73 -2.87
CA GLY A 198 25.53 8.70 -2.75
C GLY A 198 25.12 10.10 -3.20
N ILE A 199 24.44 10.21 -4.36
CA ILE A 199 23.95 11.50 -4.88
C ILE A 199 22.89 12.11 -3.94
N VAL A 200 21.96 11.33 -3.43
CA VAL A 200 20.94 11.79 -2.47
C VAL A 200 21.59 12.29 -1.17
N VAL A 201 22.55 11.55 -0.63
CA VAL A 201 23.31 11.95 0.57
C VAL A 201 24.05 13.27 0.31
N TYR A 202 24.61 13.45 -0.87
CA TYR A 202 25.26 14.71 -1.25
C TYR A 202 24.28 15.89 -1.25
N GLN A 203 23.08 15.71 -1.82
CA GLN A 203 22.06 16.76 -1.84
C GLN A 203 21.58 17.16 -0.44
N LEU A 204 21.49 16.18 0.47
CA LEU A 204 21.05 16.39 1.85
C LEU A 204 22.11 17.04 2.74
N THR A 205 23.36 16.59 2.62
CA THR A 205 24.47 17.04 3.50
C THR A 205 25.29 18.16 2.91
N LYS A 206 25.22 18.35 1.57
CA LYS A 206 26.07 19.25 0.77
C LYS A 206 27.58 19.10 1.04
N ASN A 207 27.95 17.94 1.59
CA ASN A 207 29.33 17.60 1.90
C ASN A 207 29.81 16.46 1.00
N ILE A 208 30.72 16.82 0.04
CA ILE A 208 31.19 15.89 -0.97
C ILE A 208 32.02 14.75 -0.35
N ILE A 209 32.80 15.03 0.69
CA ILE A 209 33.66 14.03 1.35
C ILE A 209 32.80 12.97 2.03
N PHE A 210 31.80 13.39 2.81
CA PHE A 210 30.90 12.46 3.50
C PHE A 210 30.11 11.61 2.52
N SER A 211 29.57 12.23 1.47
CA SER A 211 28.82 11.54 0.42
C SER A 211 29.69 10.52 -0.32
N SER A 212 30.92 10.90 -0.70
CA SER A 212 31.86 10.00 -1.37
C SER A 212 32.28 8.83 -0.48
N CYS A 213 32.46 9.05 0.83
CA CYS A 213 32.73 7.98 1.78
C CYS A 213 31.56 7.00 1.86
N VAL A 214 30.32 7.49 2.00
CA VAL A 214 29.13 6.63 2.08
C VAL A 214 28.93 5.84 0.78
N GLY A 215 28.98 6.51 -0.37
CA GLY A 215 28.88 5.86 -1.68
C GLY A 215 30.00 4.85 -1.93
N GLY A 216 31.25 5.21 -1.62
CA GLY A 216 32.42 4.35 -1.77
C GLY A 216 32.34 3.10 -0.89
N VAL A 217 31.96 3.23 0.38
CA VAL A 217 31.79 2.08 1.28
C VAL A 217 30.70 1.12 0.77
N LEU A 218 29.59 1.65 0.25
CA LEU A 218 28.52 0.82 -0.32
C LEU A 218 29.02 0.07 -1.57
N VAL A 219 29.68 0.77 -2.50
CA VAL A 219 30.21 0.16 -3.74
C VAL A 219 31.23 -0.91 -3.42
N ILE A 220 32.19 -0.62 -2.54
CA ILE A 220 33.22 -1.59 -2.13
C ILE A 220 32.59 -2.78 -1.41
N GLY A 221 31.60 -2.55 -0.53
CA GLY A 221 30.88 -3.60 0.18
C GLY A 221 30.15 -4.55 -0.78
N ILE A 222 29.41 -4.00 -1.76
CA ILE A 222 28.71 -4.78 -2.78
C ILE A 222 29.71 -5.61 -3.60
N ALA A 223 30.79 -4.99 -4.07
CA ALA A 223 31.82 -5.68 -4.84
C ALA A 223 32.49 -6.79 -4.01
N ALA A 224 32.87 -6.53 -2.78
CA ALA A 224 33.50 -7.50 -1.90
C ALA A 224 32.60 -8.74 -1.68
N VAL A 225 31.31 -8.53 -1.37
CA VAL A 225 30.36 -9.64 -1.18
C VAL A 225 30.17 -10.43 -2.47
N TYR A 226 30.13 -9.77 -3.62
CA TYR A 226 30.04 -10.45 -4.93
C TYR A 226 31.25 -11.35 -5.20
N PHE A 227 32.48 -10.89 -4.94
CA PHE A 227 33.67 -11.69 -5.16
C PHE A 227 33.83 -12.86 -4.17
N ILE A 228 33.28 -12.72 -2.94
CA ILE A 228 33.35 -13.79 -1.92
C ILE A 228 32.26 -14.85 -2.16
N LYS A 229 31.02 -14.41 -2.46
CA LYS A 229 29.86 -15.31 -2.64
C LYS A 229 28.93 -14.79 -3.73
N PRO A 230 29.20 -15.01 -5.02
CA PRO A 230 28.35 -14.54 -6.10
C PRO A 230 26.93 -15.13 -6.06
N THR A 231 26.74 -16.31 -5.46
CA THR A 231 25.44 -16.97 -5.30
C THR A 231 24.45 -16.20 -4.45
N VAL A 232 24.91 -15.31 -3.57
CA VAL A 232 24.02 -14.43 -2.77
C VAL A 232 23.28 -13.44 -3.67
N PHE A 233 23.90 -13.02 -4.79
CA PHE A 233 23.31 -12.07 -5.71
C PHE A 233 22.33 -12.69 -6.70
N THR A 234 22.22 -14.01 -6.81
CA THR A 234 21.24 -14.66 -7.71
C THR A 234 19.82 -14.34 -7.25
N GLY A 235 19.06 -13.63 -8.10
CA GLY A 235 17.69 -13.23 -7.80
C GLY A 235 17.54 -12.20 -6.66
N LEU A 236 18.63 -11.59 -6.17
CA LEU A 236 18.56 -10.67 -5.04
C LEU A 236 17.82 -9.37 -5.39
N ILE A 237 18.03 -8.86 -6.62
CA ILE A 237 17.35 -7.64 -7.07
C ILE A 237 15.83 -7.85 -7.19
N GLN A 238 15.42 -9.03 -7.71
CA GLN A 238 14.00 -9.37 -7.80
C GLN A 238 13.36 -9.44 -6.41
N LYS A 239 14.00 -10.11 -5.44
CA LYS A 239 13.53 -10.15 -4.05
C LYS A 239 13.44 -8.75 -3.44
N PHE A 240 14.41 -7.88 -3.75
CA PHE A 240 14.40 -6.49 -3.27
C PHE A 240 13.26 -5.68 -3.88
N LEU A 241 13.02 -5.80 -5.20
CA LEU A 241 11.91 -5.12 -5.88
C LEU A 241 10.55 -5.64 -5.38
N ASN A 242 10.45 -6.95 -5.15
CA ASN A 242 9.24 -7.58 -4.63
C ASN A 242 8.84 -7.06 -3.22
N LEU A 243 9.82 -6.61 -2.41
CA LEU A 243 9.52 -5.92 -1.14
C LEU A 243 8.73 -4.61 -1.32
N PHE A 244 8.73 -4.02 -2.50
CA PHE A 244 7.96 -2.82 -2.80
C PHE A 244 6.68 -3.12 -3.60
N ALA A 245 6.54 -4.32 -4.14
CA ALA A 245 5.41 -4.79 -4.91
C ALA A 245 4.29 -5.29 -3.97
N ILE A 246 3.51 -4.37 -3.39
CA ILE A 246 2.47 -4.73 -2.42
C ILE A 246 1.43 -5.66 -3.06
N ALA A 247 1.11 -5.46 -4.35
CA ALA A 247 0.11 -6.24 -5.06
C ALA A 247 0.53 -7.71 -5.26
N ASN A 248 1.82 -8.00 -5.49
CA ASN A 248 2.30 -9.37 -5.73
C ASN A 248 2.04 -10.31 -4.56
N HIS A 249 2.02 -9.78 -3.35
CA HIS A 249 1.71 -10.57 -2.16
C HIS A 249 0.23 -10.98 -2.08
N PHE A 250 -0.60 -10.49 -2.99
CA PHE A 250 -2.00 -10.92 -3.13
C PHE A 250 -2.17 -12.12 -4.07
N ASP A 251 -1.23 -12.41 -4.96
CA ASP A 251 -1.37 -13.44 -6.00
C ASP A 251 -1.57 -14.85 -5.43
N ASN A 252 -0.91 -15.19 -4.32
CA ASN A 252 -1.13 -16.47 -3.63
C ASN A 252 -2.58 -16.61 -3.16
N PHE A 253 -3.19 -15.52 -2.69
CA PHE A 253 -4.60 -15.52 -2.25
C PHE A 253 -5.55 -15.67 -3.43
N VAL A 254 -5.23 -15.11 -4.60
CA VAL A 254 -5.98 -15.31 -5.85
C VAL A 254 -6.01 -16.77 -6.20
N GLY A 255 -4.88 -17.48 -6.08
CA GLY A 255 -4.78 -18.94 -6.27
C GLY A 255 -5.43 -19.78 -5.16
N GLY A 256 -6.07 -19.14 -4.16
CA GLY A 256 -6.73 -19.85 -3.04
C GLY A 256 -5.75 -20.39 -1.99
N ILE A 257 -4.48 -19.99 -2.04
CA ILE A 257 -3.46 -20.37 -1.06
C ILE A 257 -3.49 -19.34 0.09
N PHE A 258 -3.80 -19.80 1.30
CA PHE A 258 -3.75 -18.95 2.48
C PHE A 258 -2.29 -18.71 2.90
N ASP A 259 -1.70 -17.64 2.37
CA ASP A 259 -0.30 -17.27 2.62
C ASP A 259 -0.17 -16.40 3.87
N VAL A 260 0.29 -17.01 4.96
CA VAL A 260 0.56 -16.31 6.22
C VAL A 260 1.68 -15.26 6.04
N THR A 261 2.67 -15.55 5.18
CA THR A 261 3.78 -14.63 4.90
C THR A 261 3.27 -13.36 4.23
N GLY A 262 2.35 -13.49 3.27
CA GLY A 262 1.68 -12.35 2.63
C GLY A 262 0.90 -11.50 3.63
N ILE A 263 0.17 -12.12 4.57
CA ILE A 263 -0.53 -11.37 5.63
C ILE A 263 0.46 -10.62 6.53
N ILE A 264 1.51 -11.29 7.01
CA ILE A 264 2.53 -10.66 7.87
C ILE A 264 3.18 -9.48 7.15
N TYR A 265 3.48 -9.63 5.85
CA TYR A 265 4.01 -8.54 5.04
C TYR A 265 3.03 -7.36 4.98
N MET A 266 1.76 -7.58 4.60
CA MET A 266 0.76 -6.51 4.51
C MET A 266 0.53 -5.82 5.86
N VAL A 267 0.48 -6.58 6.96
CA VAL A 267 0.38 -6.03 8.32
C VAL A 267 1.63 -5.23 8.69
N SER A 268 2.83 -5.69 8.31
CA SER A 268 4.07 -4.96 8.55
C SER A 268 4.09 -3.62 7.82
N VAL A 269 3.61 -3.57 6.57
CA VAL A 269 3.43 -2.32 5.80
C VAL A 269 2.49 -1.37 6.56
N VAL A 270 1.35 -1.86 7.05
CA VAL A 270 0.43 -1.06 7.87
C VAL A 270 1.15 -0.49 9.10
N CYS A 271 1.85 -1.33 9.85
CA CYS A 271 2.55 -0.91 11.07
C CYS A 271 3.61 0.16 10.78
N ILE A 272 4.41 -0.03 9.71
CA ILE A 272 5.47 0.90 9.32
C ILE A 272 4.88 2.25 8.92
N PHE A 273 3.89 2.29 8.03
CA PHE A 273 3.34 3.55 7.54
C PHE A 273 2.50 4.29 8.58
N VAL A 274 1.78 3.58 9.44
CA VAL A 274 1.10 4.19 10.60
C VAL A 274 2.13 4.76 11.58
N PHE A 275 3.23 4.05 11.86
CA PHE A 275 4.33 4.56 12.69
C PHE A 275 4.95 5.81 12.09
N LEU A 276 5.30 5.80 10.79
CA LEU A 276 5.84 6.97 10.08
C LEU A 276 4.89 8.16 10.12
N THR A 277 3.58 7.92 9.99
CA THR A 277 2.56 8.96 10.13
C THR A 277 2.59 9.60 11.51
N VAL A 278 2.70 8.80 12.56
CA VAL A 278 2.80 9.29 13.93
C VAL A 278 4.07 10.14 14.12
N GLN A 279 5.20 9.66 13.62
CA GLN A 279 6.48 10.39 13.70
C GLN A 279 6.42 11.73 12.95
N CYS A 280 5.83 11.75 11.75
CA CYS A 280 5.65 12.97 10.96
C CYS A 280 4.84 14.03 11.73
N ILE A 281 3.77 13.62 12.40
CA ILE A 281 2.92 14.53 13.18
C ILE A 281 3.61 14.94 14.50
N GLN A 282 4.31 14.02 15.17
CA GLN A 282 5.06 14.34 16.37
C GLN A 282 6.19 15.35 16.11
N LYS A 283 6.93 15.19 15.02
CA LYS A 283 7.98 16.15 14.61
C LYS A 283 7.40 17.55 14.51
N ARG A 284 6.22 17.72 13.93
CA ARG A 284 5.53 19.00 13.80
C ARG A 284 5.05 19.58 15.14
N ARG A 285 4.85 18.73 16.15
CA ARG A 285 4.50 19.18 17.51
C ARG A 285 5.67 19.86 18.24
N TRP A 286 6.90 19.53 17.84
CA TRP A 286 8.12 20.03 18.46
C TRP A 286 8.79 21.20 17.69
N SER A 287 8.35 21.44 16.45
CA SER A 287 8.73 22.59 15.61
C SER A 287 7.77 23.76 15.82
#